data_11324050d3a873577d9d405de34f08a7
#
_entry.id   11324050d3a873577d9d405de34f08a7
#
_cell.length_a   1.000
_cell.length_b   1.000
_cell.length_c   1.000
_cell.angle_alpha   90.00
_cell.angle_beta   90.00
_cell.angle_gamma   90.00
#
_symmetry.space_group_name_H-M   'P 1'
#
loop_
_entity.id
_entity.type
_entity.pdbx_description
1 polymer ?
#
loop_
_entity_poly.entity_id
_entity_poly.type
_entity_poly.pdbx_seq_one_letter_code
_entity_poly.pdbx_strand_id
1 'polypeptide(L)'
;MRNSYIITKSIYRAFAEQIAAKMEGLHYLSGVFSVADGDVVHRLELSIIIYREAGSGEVVDLSDVWWESYTIERQSDGEPRLKINDFDFALLYKALMGR
;
A
#
# COMPACT_ATOMS: atom_id res chain seq x y z
N MET A 1 25.58 7.91 -9.67
CA MET A 1 24.96 7.45 -8.43
C MET A 1 23.46 7.38 -8.56
N ARG A 2 22.92 6.25 -8.26
CA ARG A 2 21.48 6.06 -8.36
C ARG A 2 20.84 6.40 -7.02
N ASN A 3 19.75 7.12 -7.09
CA ASN A 3 18.97 7.46 -5.91
C ASN A 3 17.60 6.79 -5.94
N SER A 4 17.51 5.69 -6.66
CA SER A 4 16.26 4.95 -6.69
C SER A 4 16.19 4.02 -5.49
N TYR A 5 15.00 3.90 -4.96
CA TYR A 5 14.74 3.01 -3.85
C TYR A 5 13.99 1.80 -4.36
N ILE A 6 14.46 0.64 -3.97
CA ILE A 6 13.82 -0.61 -4.37
C ILE A 6 12.66 -0.88 -3.43
N ILE A 7 11.50 -1.14 -4.00
CA ILE A 7 10.32 -1.51 -3.22
C ILE A 7 10.29 -3.02 -3.16
N THR A 8 10.63 -3.56 -2.01
CA THR A 8 10.79 -5.00 -1.84
C THR A 8 9.45 -5.67 -1.55
N LYS A 9 9.43 -6.99 -1.64
CA LYS A 9 8.25 -7.76 -1.29
C LYS A 9 7.84 -7.54 0.16
N SER A 10 8.82 -7.33 1.05
CA SER A 10 8.53 -7.05 2.45
C SER A 10 7.72 -5.78 2.62
N ILE A 11 8.01 -4.76 1.81
CA ILE A 11 7.30 -3.49 1.88
C ILE A 11 5.86 -3.69 1.41
N TYR A 12 5.66 -4.39 0.29
CA TYR A 12 4.31 -4.68 -0.19
C TYR A 12 3.53 -5.47 0.84
N ARG A 13 4.17 -6.45 1.46
CA ARG A 13 3.51 -7.27 2.48
C ARG A 13 3.14 -6.45 3.70
N ALA A 14 4.02 -5.55 4.13
CA ALA A 14 3.75 -4.70 5.28
C ALA A 14 2.57 -3.77 5.01
N PHE A 15 2.50 -3.19 3.83
CA PHE A 15 1.33 -2.40 3.44
C PHE A 15 0.08 -3.27 3.43
N ALA A 16 0.18 -4.46 2.85
CA ALA A 16 -0.97 -5.36 2.77
C ALA A 16 -1.51 -5.71 4.16
N GLU A 17 -0.63 -5.93 5.12
CA GLU A 17 -1.04 -6.23 6.49
C GLU A 17 -1.76 -5.05 7.13
N GLN A 18 -1.25 -3.85 6.94
CA GLN A 18 -1.88 -2.65 7.47
C GLN A 18 -3.25 -2.41 6.84
N ILE A 19 -3.32 -2.55 5.52
CA ILE A 19 -4.55 -2.34 4.78
C ILE A 19 -5.58 -3.39 5.17
N ALA A 20 -5.18 -4.64 5.25
CA ALA A 20 -6.09 -5.72 5.60
C ALA A 20 -6.69 -5.52 6.99
N ALA A 21 -5.89 -5.03 7.93
CA ALA A 21 -6.40 -4.75 9.28
C ALA A 21 -7.45 -3.65 9.26
N LYS A 22 -7.31 -2.67 8.36
CA LYS A 22 -8.27 -1.58 8.26
C LYS A 22 -9.49 -1.94 7.43
N MET A 23 -9.37 -2.93 6.55
CA MET A 23 -10.46 -3.33 5.67
C MET A 23 -11.57 -4.08 6.38
N GLU A 24 -11.30 -4.63 7.55
CA GLU A 24 -12.23 -5.51 8.22
C GLU A 24 -13.59 -4.84 8.40
N GLY A 25 -14.63 -5.47 7.87
CA GLY A 25 -15.99 -4.95 7.97
C GLY A 25 -16.30 -3.80 7.06
N LEU A 26 -15.35 -3.35 6.25
CA LEU A 26 -15.56 -2.19 5.38
C LEU A 26 -15.82 -2.62 3.94
N HIS A 27 -16.55 -1.78 3.21
CA HIS A 27 -16.75 -1.92 1.77
C HIS A 27 -16.01 -0.84 1.00
N TYR A 28 -15.42 0.10 1.69
CA TYR A 28 -14.65 1.18 1.10
C TYR A 28 -13.58 1.60 2.11
N LEU A 29 -12.39 1.83 1.63
CA LEU A 29 -11.29 2.27 2.49
C LEU A 29 -10.52 3.37 1.79
N SER A 30 -10.30 4.45 2.51
CA SER A 30 -9.44 5.53 2.05
C SER A 30 -8.52 5.89 3.21
N GLY A 31 -7.24 6.01 2.93
CA GLY A 31 -6.32 6.34 4.01
C GLY A 31 -4.88 6.42 3.57
N VAL A 32 -4.04 6.73 4.55
CA VAL A 32 -2.61 6.85 4.37
C VAL A 32 -1.93 5.77 5.21
N PHE A 33 -1.02 5.06 4.58
CA PHE A 33 -0.29 3.97 5.22
C PHE A 33 1.21 4.23 5.09
N SER A 34 1.96 3.86 6.11
CA SER A 34 3.41 4.09 6.12
C SER A 34 4.14 2.84 6.53
N VAL A 35 5.27 2.61 5.88
CA VAL A 35 6.17 1.49 6.20
C VAL A 35 7.57 2.05 6.29
N ALA A 36 8.22 1.81 7.41
CA ALA A 36 9.60 2.23 7.60
C ALA A 36 10.53 1.10 7.18
N ASP A 37 11.58 1.47 6.49
CA ASP A 37 12.62 0.53 6.07
C ASP A 37 13.96 1.23 6.31
N GLY A 38 14.55 0.99 7.48
CA GLY A 38 15.77 1.67 7.88
C GLY A 38 15.52 3.17 8.00
N ASP A 39 16.31 3.94 7.29
CA ASP A 39 16.22 5.41 7.31
C ASP A 39 15.15 5.95 6.36
N VAL A 40 14.43 5.07 5.70
CA VAL A 40 13.47 5.47 4.67
C VAL A 40 12.06 5.11 5.12
N VAL A 41 11.14 6.02 4.88
CA VAL A 41 9.71 5.76 5.12
C VAL A 41 8.99 5.78 3.77
N HIS A 42 8.25 4.72 3.52
CA HIS A 42 7.39 4.63 2.35
C HIS A 42 5.98 5.00 2.77
N ARG A 43 5.37 5.91 2.05
CA ARG A 43 4.02 6.38 2.37
C ARG A 43 3.12 6.19 1.16
N LEU A 44 1.98 5.55 1.39
CA LEU A 44 1.01 5.26 0.35
C LEU A 44 -0.33 5.83 0.74
N GLU A 45 -0.88 6.67 -0.11
CA GLU A 45 -2.22 7.19 0.05
C GLU A 45 -3.09 6.55 -1.02
N LEU A 46 -4.17 5.90 -0.60
CA LEU A 46 -5.00 5.16 -1.55
C LEU A 46 -6.47 5.17 -1.16
N SER A 47 -7.30 4.85 -2.15
CA SER A 47 -8.73 4.60 -1.94
C SER A 47 -9.10 3.35 -2.71
N ILE A 48 -9.83 2.45 -2.08
CA ILE A 48 -10.27 1.20 -2.72
C ILE A 48 -11.71 0.90 -2.37
N ILE A 49 -12.37 0.19 -3.29
CA ILE A 49 -13.69 -0.39 -3.02
C ILE A 49 -13.47 -1.88 -2.78
N ILE A 50 -14.11 -2.40 -1.75
CA ILE A 50 -13.91 -3.77 -1.33
C ILE A 50 -15.17 -4.56 -1.65
N TYR A 51 -15.04 -5.56 -2.52
CA TYR A 51 -16.14 -6.43 -2.89
C TYR A 51 -16.15 -7.65 -2.00
N ARG A 52 -17.26 -7.90 -1.35
CA ARG A 52 -17.39 -9.01 -0.42
C ARG A 52 -18.49 -9.96 -0.85
N GLU A 53 -18.32 -11.22 -0.47
CA GLU A 53 -19.33 -12.23 -0.72
C GLU A 53 -20.49 -12.04 0.26
N ALA A 54 -21.70 -12.08 -0.28
CA ALA A 54 -22.89 -12.01 0.56
C ALA A 54 -22.96 -13.27 1.42
N GLY A 55 -23.21 -13.08 2.69
CA GLY A 55 -23.29 -14.19 3.62
C GLY A 55 -22.02 -14.35 4.45
N SER A 56 -20.89 -14.64 3.83
CA SER A 56 -19.66 -14.85 4.56
C SER A 56 -18.94 -13.55 4.91
N GLY A 57 -19.13 -12.52 4.08
CA GLY A 57 -18.42 -11.26 4.27
C GLY A 57 -16.97 -11.31 3.80
N GLU A 58 -16.56 -12.40 3.20
CA GLU A 58 -15.17 -12.52 2.73
C GLU A 58 -14.91 -11.62 1.54
N VAL A 59 -13.72 -11.08 1.48
CA VAL A 59 -13.29 -10.26 0.36
C VAL A 59 -13.08 -11.14 -0.85
N VAL A 60 -13.79 -10.83 -1.93
CA VAL A 60 -13.67 -11.59 -3.16
C VAL A 60 -12.91 -10.81 -4.23
N ASP A 61 -12.89 -9.48 -4.12
CA ASP A 61 -12.17 -8.67 -5.07
C ASP A 61 -11.99 -7.27 -4.52
N LEU A 62 -11.10 -6.51 -5.15
CA LEU A 62 -10.87 -5.11 -4.85
C LEU A 62 -10.99 -4.35 -6.15
N SER A 63 -11.54 -3.12 -6.08
CA SER A 63 -11.62 -2.30 -7.28
C SER A 63 -10.22 -1.84 -7.68
N ASP A 64 -10.13 -1.34 -8.88
CA ASP A 64 -8.92 -0.65 -9.28
C ASP A 64 -8.66 0.44 -8.27
N VAL A 65 -7.49 0.41 -7.74
CA VAL A 65 -7.10 1.35 -6.71
C VAL A 65 -6.78 2.68 -7.36
N TRP A 66 -7.35 3.71 -6.78
CA TRP A 66 -6.81 5.03 -7.00
C TRP A 66 -5.87 5.31 -5.85
N TRP A 67 -4.59 4.97 -6.05
CA TRP A 67 -3.60 5.41 -5.12
C TRP A 67 -3.28 6.85 -5.49
N GLU A 68 -3.57 7.71 -4.57
CA GLU A 68 -3.47 9.13 -4.83
C GLU A 68 -2.02 9.58 -4.81
N SER A 69 -1.20 8.92 -4.01
CA SER A 69 0.23 9.22 -4.00
C SER A 69 1.01 8.09 -3.37
N TYR A 70 2.26 8.01 -3.77
CA TYR A 70 3.25 7.16 -3.15
C TYR A 70 4.53 7.96 -3.05
N THR A 71 5.01 8.14 -1.82
CA THR A 71 6.22 8.91 -1.60
C THR A 71 7.21 8.10 -0.79
N ILE A 72 8.48 8.40 -1.00
CA ILE A 72 9.56 7.82 -0.24
C ILE A 72 10.31 8.99 0.38
N GLU A 73 10.47 8.94 1.69
CA GLU A 73 11.07 10.03 2.43
C GLU A 73 12.20 9.50 3.28
N ARG A 74 13.33 10.21 3.27
CA ARG A 74 14.45 9.85 4.11
C ARG A 74 14.28 10.53 5.46
N GLN A 75 14.34 9.74 6.53
CA GLN A 75 14.13 10.25 7.88
C GLN A 75 15.20 11.26 8.28
N SER A 76 16.44 11.03 7.88
CA SER A 76 17.56 11.83 8.33
C SER A 76 17.50 13.26 7.85
N ASP A 77 16.93 13.51 6.67
CA ASP A 77 16.83 14.87 6.14
C ASP A 77 15.39 15.32 5.91
N GLY A 78 14.44 14.44 6.13
CA GLY A 78 13.03 14.77 5.99
C GLY A 78 12.59 15.13 4.59
N GLU A 79 13.44 14.91 3.60
CA GLU A 79 13.13 15.29 2.23
C GLU A 79 12.28 14.25 1.55
N PRO A 80 11.12 14.60 1.02
CA PRO A 80 10.34 13.66 0.22
C PRO A 80 11.14 13.31 -1.03
N ARG A 81 11.20 12.03 -1.31
CA ARG A 81 11.87 11.55 -2.51
C ARG A 81 10.82 11.07 -3.48
N LEU A 82 11.12 11.14 -4.72
CA LEU A 82 10.42 10.45 -5.77
C LEU A 82 8.95 10.68 -5.91
N LYS A 83 8.66 11.39 -6.91
CA LYS A 83 7.33 11.41 -7.46
C LYS A 83 7.13 10.26 -8.42
N ILE A 84 8.23 9.77 -9.01
CA ILE A 84 8.20 8.62 -9.91
C ILE A 84 8.93 7.49 -9.23
N ASN A 85 8.30 6.35 -9.15
CA ASN A 85 8.86 5.19 -8.46
C ASN A 85 8.32 3.92 -9.09
N ASP A 86 8.80 2.79 -8.58
CA ASP A 86 8.46 1.47 -9.11
C ASP A 86 7.29 0.81 -8.37
N PHE A 87 6.53 1.59 -7.62
CA PHE A 87 5.42 0.99 -6.89
C PHE A 87 4.42 0.39 -7.87
N ASP A 88 4.10 -0.88 -7.66
CA ASP A 88 3.24 -1.63 -8.56
C ASP A 88 2.02 -2.12 -7.79
N PHE A 89 0.86 -1.55 -8.11
CA PHE A 89 -0.35 -1.93 -7.43
C PHE A 89 -0.66 -3.41 -7.61
N ALA A 90 -0.30 -4.00 -8.74
CA ALA A 90 -0.55 -5.43 -8.96
C ALA A 90 0.15 -6.29 -7.90
N LEU A 91 1.33 -5.89 -7.47
CA LEU A 91 2.04 -6.61 -6.43
C LEU A 91 1.37 -6.43 -5.07
N LEU A 92 0.88 -5.23 -4.80
CA LEU A 92 0.12 -4.99 -3.58
C LEU A 92 -1.18 -5.80 -3.58
N TYR A 93 -1.89 -5.81 -4.70
CA TYR A 93 -3.12 -6.58 -4.86
C TYR A 93 -2.86 -8.05 -4.57
N LYS A 94 -1.80 -8.60 -5.14
CA LYS A 94 -1.44 -10.01 -4.90
C LYS A 94 -1.16 -10.27 -3.43
N ALA A 95 -0.47 -9.35 -2.78
CA ALA A 95 -0.16 -9.49 -1.36
C ALA A 95 -1.42 -9.46 -0.52
N LEU A 96 -2.39 -8.62 -0.88
CA LEU A 96 -3.66 -8.52 -0.17
C LEU A 96 -4.52 -9.75 -0.37
N MET A 97 -4.65 -10.21 -1.62
CA MET A 97 -5.55 -11.31 -1.94
C MET A 97 -4.95 -12.67 -1.64
N GLY A 98 -3.64 -12.75 -1.51
CA GLY A 98 -2.95 -14.00 -1.19
C GLY A 98 -2.81 -14.29 0.29
N ARG A 99 -3.42 -13.51 1.14
CA ARG A 99 -3.28 -13.66 2.58
C ARG A 99 -4.04 -14.87 3.12
#